data_df94c9db5bcab2ffcedcc2af87062845
#
_entry.id   df94c9db5bcab2ffcedcc2af87062845
#
_cell.length_a   1.000
_cell.length_b   1.000
_cell.length_c   1.000
_cell.angle_alpha   90.00
_cell.angle_beta   90.00
_cell.angle_gamma   90.00
#
_symmetry.space_group_name_H-M   'P 1'
#
loop_
_entity.id
_entity.type
_entity.pdbx_description
1 polymer ?
#
loop_
_entity_poly.entity_id
_entity_poly.type
_entity_poly.pdbx_seq_one_letter_code
_entity_poly.pdbx_strand_id
1 'polypeptide(L)'
;GVDAEYLVNADEIQIKVAQGAKPGEGGQLPGFKVDEMIARTRHSIPGITLISPPPHHDIYSIEDLAQLIFDLKNVNPEALVSVKLVAESGVGTIAAGVAKAKADKILISGCDGGTGASPADSMKYAGVPVEIGLAEIQQTLVLNRLRGRVRLQADGQLKCARDVLVSALLGAEEYGFGTAALVALGCRMLRKCHTNTCP
;
A
#
# COMPACT_ATOMS: atom_id res chain seq x y z
N GLY A 1 9.17 12.63 5.71
CA GLY A 1 10.28 11.76 5.42
C GLY A 1 10.36 10.62 6.41
N VAL A 2 11.15 9.65 6.08
CA VAL A 2 11.51 8.54 6.97
C VAL A 2 12.90 8.84 7.52
N ASP A 3 13.05 8.75 8.82
CA ASP A 3 14.34 8.91 9.52
C ASP A 3 14.50 7.78 10.56
N ALA A 4 15.63 7.75 11.24
CA ALA A 4 15.95 6.69 12.19
C ALA A 4 14.97 6.68 13.38
N GLU A 5 14.58 7.86 13.89
CA GLU A 5 13.63 7.98 15.00
C GLU A 5 12.25 7.41 14.62
N TYR A 6 11.78 7.70 13.40
CA TYR A 6 10.54 7.13 12.87
C TYR A 6 10.58 5.60 12.81
N LEU A 7 11.69 5.04 12.32
CA LEU A 7 11.82 3.59 12.15
C LEU A 7 11.92 2.83 13.47
N VAL A 8 12.70 3.34 14.44
CA VAL A 8 12.90 2.64 15.73
C VAL A 8 11.67 2.68 16.65
N ASN A 9 10.75 3.61 16.41
CA ASN A 9 9.51 3.73 17.19
C ASN A 9 8.30 3.07 16.51
N ALA A 10 8.47 2.43 15.35
CA ALA A 10 7.38 1.81 14.63
C ALA A 10 7.10 0.38 15.14
N ASP A 11 5.84 0.02 15.32
CA ASP A 11 5.40 -1.37 15.55
C ASP A 11 5.34 -2.16 14.23
N GLU A 12 5.04 -1.47 13.13
CA GLU A 12 5.02 -2.04 11.78
C GLU A 12 5.59 -1.02 10.78
N ILE A 13 6.48 -1.48 9.91
CA ILE A 13 7.06 -0.70 8.81
C ILE A 13 6.51 -1.26 7.50
N GLN A 14 5.87 -0.41 6.70
CA GLN A 14 5.31 -0.83 5.42
C GLN A 14 6.10 -0.28 4.23
N ILE A 15 6.63 -1.18 3.41
CA ILE A 15 7.21 -0.85 2.11
C ILE A 15 6.08 -0.74 1.10
N LYS A 16 5.83 0.47 0.59
CA LYS A 16 4.81 0.72 -0.41
C LYS A 16 5.40 0.68 -1.81
N VAL A 17 5.21 -0.41 -2.52
CA VAL A 17 5.70 -0.55 -3.90
C VAL A 17 4.85 0.25 -4.89
N ALA A 18 3.52 0.17 -4.77
CA ALA A 18 2.58 0.85 -5.66
C ALA A 18 1.22 1.09 -4.98
N GLN A 19 0.26 1.67 -5.72
CA GLN A 19 -1.12 1.89 -5.28
C GLN A 19 -2.10 1.18 -6.21
N GLY A 20 -3.12 0.52 -5.65
CA GLY A 20 -4.10 -0.26 -6.40
C GLY A 20 -4.84 0.54 -7.47
N ALA A 21 -5.19 1.78 -7.20
CA ALA A 21 -5.88 2.65 -8.15
C ALA A 21 -5.02 3.14 -9.34
N LYS A 22 -3.72 2.96 -9.28
CA LYS A 22 -2.77 3.41 -10.32
C LYS A 22 -1.51 2.55 -10.36
N PRO A 23 -1.63 1.27 -10.67
CA PRO A 23 -0.46 0.41 -10.78
C PRO A 23 0.52 0.92 -11.84
N GLY A 24 1.81 0.89 -11.54
CA GLY A 24 2.88 1.28 -12.46
C GLY A 24 3.10 2.79 -12.69
N GLU A 25 2.29 3.67 -12.10
CA GLU A 25 2.42 5.14 -12.31
C GLU A 25 3.31 5.86 -11.28
N GLY A 26 3.62 5.20 -10.18
CA GLY A 26 4.33 5.84 -9.07
C GLY A 26 3.49 6.82 -8.25
N GLY A 27 4.15 7.55 -7.36
CA GLY A 27 3.53 8.53 -6.47
C GLY A 27 3.62 9.95 -7.03
N GLN A 28 2.56 10.75 -6.84
CA GLN A 28 2.57 12.16 -7.15
C GLN A 28 1.77 12.93 -6.11
N LEU A 29 2.30 14.06 -5.64
CA LEU A 29 1.58 15.05 -4.87
C LEU A 29 1.75 16.40 -5.55
N PRO A 30 0.69 16.98 -6.14
CA PRO A 30 0.77 18.28 -6.82
C PRO A 30 1.26 19.39 -5.89
N GLY A 31 2.04 20.33 -6.40
CA GLY A 31 2.67 21.40 -5.60
C GLY A 31 1.66 22.23 -4.83
N PHE A 32 0.47 22.50 -5.39
CA PHE A 32 -0.58 23.26 -4.71
C PHE A 32 -1.15 22.57 -3.45
N LYS A 33 -0.85 21.29 -3.25
CA LYS A 33 -1.18 20.53 -2.04
C LYS A 33 -0.02 20.43 -1.05
N VAL A 34 1.14 20.95 -1.42
CA VAL A 34 2.34 20.91 -0.57
C VAL A 34 2.44 22.23 0.18
N ASP A 35 1.80 22.30 1.32
CA ASP A 35 1.91 23.41 2.27
C ASP A 35 3.19 23.32 3.12
N GLU A 36 3.40 24.25 4.03
CA GLU A 36 4.58 24.28 4.92
C GLU A 36 4.69 23.03 5.80
N MET A 37 3.57 22.52 6.30
CA MET A 37 3.54 21.33 7.15
C MET A 37 3.93 20.08 6.35
N ILE A 38 3.35 19.90 5.17
CA ILE A 38 3.66 18.78 4.28
C ILE A 38 5.11 18.88 3.80
N ALA A 39 5.57 20.06 3.42
CA ALA A 39 6.95 20.28 2.99
C ALA A 39 7.95 19.89 4.09
N ARG A 40 7.71 20.33 5.33
CA ARG A 40 8.55 19.96 6.48
C ARG A 40 8.56 18.44 6.68
N THR A 41 7.40 17.80 6.71
CA THR A 41 7.27 16.33 6.88
C THR A 41 7.97 15.55 5.77
N ARG A 42 7.99 16.09 4.55
CA ARG A 42 8.59 15.44 3.36
C ARG A 42 10.02 15.88 3.08
N HIS A 43 10.63 16.70 3.94
CA HIS A 43 11.97 17.29 3.74
C HIS A 43 12.10 17.99 2.38
N SER A 44 11.09 18.81 2.02
CA SER A 44 10.95 19.49 0.74
C SER A 44 10.60 20.97 0.93
N ILE A 45 10.29 21.67 -0.14
CA ILE A 45 9.92 23.09 -0.17
C ILE A 45 8.44 23.24 -0.49
N PRO A 46 7.70 24.15 0.19
CA PRO A 46 6.30 24.41 -0.12
C PRO A 46 6.09 24.77 -1.59
N GLY A 47 4.98 24.29 -2.16
CA GLY A 47 4.61 24.57 -3.55
C GLY A 47 5.29 23.70 -4.61
N ILE A 48 6.27 22.87 -4.26
CA ILE A 48 6.92 21.97 -5.20
C ILE A 48 6.15 20.65 -5.31
N THR A 49 5.91 20.20 -6.54
CA THR A 49 5.31 18.88 -6.81
C THR A 49 6.26 17.77 -6.36
N LEU A 50 5.78 16.86 -5.53
CA LEU A 50 6.53 15.68 -5.09
C LEU A 50 6.20 14.51 -5.99
N ILE A 51 7.24 13.85 -6.53
CA ILE A 51 7.12 12.72 -7.46
C ILE A 51 7.97 11.57 -6.93
N SER A 52 7.37 10.36 -6.91
CA SER A 52 8.08 9.11 -6.68
C SER A 52 7.94 8.25 -7.93
N PRO A 53 9.03 7.90 -8.62
CA PRO A 53 8.95 7.11 -9.85
C PRO A 53 8.50 5.67 -9.58
N PRO A 54 7.88 4.99 -10.56
CA PRO A 54 7.75 3.54 -10.61
C PRO A 54 8.89 2.95 -11.46
N PRO A 55 9.66 1.96 -11.00
CA PRO A 55 9.73 1.43 -9.65
C PRO A 55 10.30 2.46 -8.67
N HIS A 56 10.12 2.21 -7.38
CA HIS A 56 10.70 3.06 -6.35
C HIS A 56 12.23 3.09 -6.48
N HIS A 57 12.87 4.21 -6.09
CA HIS A 57 14.33 4.31 -6.06
C HIS A 57 14.94 3.13 -5.31
N ASP A 58 16.02 2.57 -5.85
CA ASP A 58 16.82 1.50 -5.26
C ASP A 58 16.10 0.13 -5.13
N ILE A 59 14.88 -0.03 -5.66
CA ILE A 59 14.14 -1.30 -5.68
C ILE A 59 13.80 -1.63 -7.13
N TYR A 60 14.72 -2.30 -7.81
CA TYR A 60 14.58 -2.70 -9.21
C TYR A 60 14.44 -4.21 -9.40
N SER A 61 14.64 -4.98 -8.33
CA SER A 61 14.52 -6.43 -8.31
C SER A 61 13.96 -6.93 -6.99
N ILE A 62 13.62 -8.21 -6.95
CA ILE A 62 13.18 -8.86 -5.70
C ILE A 62 14.34 -8.96 -4.69
N GLU A 63 15.56 -9.01 -5.15
CA GLU A 63 16.76 -9.04 -4.32
C GLU A 63 16.98 -7.68 -3.62
N ASP A 64 16.75 -6.57 -4.33
CA ASP A 64 16.80 -5.23 -3.73
C ASP A 64 15.72 -5.07 -2.64
N LEU A 65 14.52 -5.58 -2.90
CA LEU A 65 13.46 -5.60 -1.90
C LEU A 65 13.82 -6.46 -0.69
N ALA A 66 14.45 -7.62 -0.92
CA ALA A 66 14.90 -8.49 0.15
C ALA A 66 15.99 -7.82 1.01
N GLN A 67 16.90 -7.09 0.38
CA GLN A 67 17.90 -6.30 1.08
C GLN A 67 17.26 -5.21 1.95
N LEU A 68 16.30 -4.47 1.40
CA LEU A 68 15.58 -3.44 2.15
C LEU A 68 14.81 -4.03 3.35
N ILE A 69 14.14 -5.17 3.19
CA ILE A 69 13.46 -5.86 4.29
C ILE A 69 14.48 -6.25 5.37
N PHE A 70 15.64 -6.79 4.97
CA PHE A 70 16.70 -7.15 5.89
C PHE A 70 17.24 -5.93 6.65
N ASP A 71 17.48 -4.82 5.96
CA ASP A 71 17.99 -3.59 6.57
C ASP A 71 16.98 -3.00 7.58
N LEU A 72 15.69 -2.97 7.23
CA LEU A 72 14.64 -2.51 8.14
C LEU A 72 14.52 -3.37 9.40
N LYS A 73 14.65 -4.69 9.26
CA LYS A 73 14.67 -5.62 10.41
C LYS A 73 15.91 -5.48 11.28
N ASN A 74 17.02 -5.02 10.72
CA ASN A 74 18.22 -4.69 11.51
C ASN A 74 18.09 -3.35 12.25
N VAL A 75 17.41 -2.37 11.65
CA VAL A 75 17.15 -1.06 12.28
C VAL A 75 16.17 -1.20 13.43
N ASN A 76 15.11 -2.00 13.25
CA ASN A 76 14.12 -2.27 14.30
C ASN A 76 13.71 -3.75 14.26
N PRO A 77 14.39 -4.60 15.06
CA PRO A 77 14.11 -6.03 15.09
C PRO A 77 12.73 -6.41 15.64
N GLU A 78 12.09 -5.52 16.41
CA GLU A 78 10.78 -5.76 17.02
C GLU A 78 9.63 -5.41 16.06
N ALA A 79 9.88 -4.56 15.05
CA ALA A 79 8.85 -4.15 14.11
C ALA A 79 8.54 -5.25 13.08
N LEU A 80 7.26 -5.40 12.77
CA LEU A 80 6.84 -6.18 11.61
C LEU A 80 7.17 -5.42 10.32
N VAL A 81 7.64 -6.13 9.30
CA VAL A 81 7.88 -5.54 7.98
C VAL A 81 6.82 -6.07 7.01
N SER A 82 5.97 -5.16 6.53
CA SER A 82 4.95 -5.45 5.54
C SER A 82 5.32 -4.88 4.17
N VAL A 83 4.83 -5.53 3.11
CA VAL A 83 4.99 -5.07 1.73
C VAL A 83 3.63 -4.88 1.09
N LYS A 84 3.35 -3.66 0.62
CA LYS A 84 2.12 -3.34 -0.10
C LYS A 84 2.30 -3.58 -1.59
N LEU A 85 1.52 -4.52 -2.11
CA LEU A 85 1.40 -4.86 -3.52
C LEU A 85 0.05 -4.38 -4.07
N VAL A 86 -0.09 -4.36 -5.38
CA VAL A 86 -1.34 -4.02 -6.05
C VAL A 86 -1.93 -5.22 -6.76
N ALA A 87 -3.25 -5.28 -6.85
CA ALA A 87 -3.96 -6.30 -7.60
C ALA A 87 -3.74 -6.07 -9.11
N GLU A 88 -2.90 -6.90 -9.68
CA GLU A 88 -2.58 -6.95 -11.11
C GLU A 88 -2.21 -8.39 -11.51
N SER A 89 -2.21 -8.68 -12.79
CA SER A 89 -1.85 -10.00 -13.29
C SER A 89 -0.40 -10.33 -12.95
N GLY A 90 -0.15 -11.53 -12.41
CA GLY A 90 1.17 -11.97 -12.00
C GLY A 90 1.58 -11.58 -10.58
N VAL A 91 0.73 -10.90 -9.82
CA VAL A 91 1.03 -10.46 -8.45
C VAL A 91 1.35 -11.64 -7.52
N GLY A 92 0.81 -12.83 -7.79
CA GLY A 92 1.14 -14.05 -7.04
C GLY A 92 2.62 -14.39 -7.08
N THR A 93 3.27 -14.24 -8.24
CA THR A 93 4.72 -14.46 -8.38
C THR A 93 5.52 -13.45 -7.55
N ILE A 94 5.13 -12.18 -7.59
CA ILE A 94 5.75 -11.13 -6.79
C ILE A 94 5.59 -11.46 -5.30
N ALA A 95 4.39 -11.84 -4.87
CA ALA A 95 4.10 -12.21 -3.48
C ALA A 95 4.93 -13.41 -3.00
N ALA A 96 5.16 -14.41 -3.86
CA ALA A 96 6.05 -15.52 -3.54
C ALA A 96 7.50 -15.06 -3.30
N GLY A 97 7.98 -14.11 -4.10
CA GLY A 97 9.27 -13.46 -3.89
C GLY A 97 9.33 -12.71 -2.55
N VAL A 98 8.31 -11.91 -2.24
CA VAL A 98 8.19 -11.16 -0.98
C VAL A 98 8.18 -12.10 0.23
N ALA A 99 7.46 -13.21 0.16
CA ALA A 99 7.44 -14.23 1.22
C ALA A 99 8.81 -14.90 1.41
N LYS A 100 9.56 -15.16 0.33
CA LYS A 100 10.93 -15.67 0.38
C LYS A 100 11.90 -14.63 0.94
N ALA A 101 11.67 -13.34 0.70
CA ALA A 101 12.44 -12.23 1.24
C ALA A 101 12.19 -11.99 2.74
N LYS A 102 11.36 -12.83 3.39
CA LYS A 102 11.05 -12.79 4.84
C LYS A 102 10.29 -11.55 5.30
N ALA A 103 9.43 -10.98 4.45
CA ALA A 103 8.40 -10.07 4.92
C ALA A 103 7.44 -10.81 5.88
N ASP A 104 6.92 -10.11 6.87
CA ASP A 104 5.98 -10.68 7.85
C ASP A 104 4.54 -10.62 7.34
N LYS A 105 4.24 -9.62 6.49
CA LYS A 105 2.91 -9.37 5.97
C LYS A 105 2.95 -8.91 4.52
N ILE A 106 1.94 -9.27 3.75
CA ILE A 106 1.68 -8.74 2.42
C ILE A 106 0.30 -8.07 2.43
N LEU A 107 0.26 -6.77 2.13
CA LEU A 107 -0.98 -6.05 1.86
C LEU A 107 -1.23 -6.05 0.37
N ILE A 108 -2.39 -6.56 -0.05
CA ILE A 108 -2.87 -6.45 -1.43
C ILE A 108 -3.93 -5.37 -1.57
N SER A 109 -3.72 -4.42 -2.47
CA SER A 109 -4.65 -3.31 -2.74
C SER A 109 -5.36 -3.47 -4.06
N GLY A 110 -6.69 -3.37 -4.05
CA GLY A 110 -7.52 -3.38 -5.25
C GLY A 110 -7.61 -2.02 -5.95
N CYS A 111 -8.09 -2.03 -7.20
CA CYS A 111 -8.26 -0.82 -8.03
C CYS A 111 -9.24 0.19 -7.45
N ASP A 112 -10.21 -0.24 -6.66
CA ASP A 112 -11.19 0.63 -6.00
C ASP A 112 -10.60 1.40 -4.81
N GLY A 113 -9.33 1.19 -4.49
CA GLY A 113 -8.59 1.95 -3.47
C GLY A 113 -8.56 3.44 -3.81
N GLY A 114 -8.73 4.29 -2.79
CA GLY A 114 -8.74 5.74 -2.97
C GLY A 114 -7.35 6.30 -3.31
N THR A 115 -7.32 7.34 -4.14
CA THR A 115 -6.12 8.14 -4.38
C THR A 115 -6.48 9.62 -4.49
N GLY A 116 -5.64 10.49 -3.93
CA GLY A 116 -5.82 11.95 -3.98
C GLY A 116 -5.21 12.61 -5.22
N ALA A 117 -4.49 11.88 -6.06
CA ALA A 117 -3.64 12.45 -7.10
C ALA A 117 -3.50 11.58 -8.35
N SER A 118 -4.48 10.74 -8.66
CA SER A 118 -4.45 9.93 -9.88
C SER A 118 -5.35 10.52 -10.95
N PRO A 119 -4.99 10.46 -12.25
CA PRO A 119 -5.88 10.75 -13.35
C PRO A 119 -7.13 9.85 -13.32
N ALA A 120 -8.26 10.38 -13.80
CA ALA A 120 -9.52 9.65 -13.81
C ALA A 120 -9.45 8.35 -14.64
N ASP A 121 -8.70 8.38 -15.73
CA ASP A 121 -8.52 7.23 -16.62
C ASP A 121 -7.75 6.10 -15.92
N SER A 122 -6.70 6.42 -15.17
CA SER A 122 -5.96 5.44 -14.38
C SER A 122 -6.86 4.78 -13.33
N MET A 123 -7.63 5.56 -12.59
CA MET A 123 -8.56 5.04 -11.59
C MET A 123 -9.64 4.14 -12.18
N LYS A 124 -10.01 4.37 -13.45
CA LYS A 124 -11.09 3.64 -14.11
C LYS A 124 -10.62 2.38 -14.83
N TYR A 125 -9.38 2.37 -15.34
CA TYR A 125 -8.96 1.34 -16.30
C TYR A 125 -7.66 0.60 -15.92
N ALA A 126 -6.88 1.06 -14.96
CA ALA A 126 -5.52 0.55 -14.76
C ALA A 126 -5.40 -0.65 -13.82
N GLY A 127 -6.28 -0.83 -12.87
CA GLY A 127 -6.18 -1.90 -11.88
C GLY A 127 -7.27 -2.96 -12.00
N VAL A 128 -7.17 -4.00 -11.16
CA VAL A 128 -8.20 -5.04 -11.03
C VAL A 128 -8.75 -5.09 -9.60
N PRO A 129 -9.94 -5.67 -9.38
CA PRO A 129 -10.51 -5.83 -8.03
C PRO A 129 -9.59 -6.60 -7.09
N VAL A 130 -9.65 -6.27 -5.80
CA VAL A 130 -8.80 -6.90 -4.77
C VAL A 130 -9.00 -8.41 -4.70
N GLU A 131 -10.19 -8.89 -4.95
CA GLU A 131 -10.56 -10.31 -4.90
C GLU A 131 -9.74 -11.15 -5.89
N ILE A 132 -9.47 -10.61 -7.08
CA ILE A 132 -8.66 -11.29 -8.10
C ILE A 132 -7.20 -11.41 -7.63
N GLY A 133 -6.61 -10.30 -7.20
CA GLY A 133 -5.22 -10.27 -6.72
C GLY A 133 -5.04 -11.13 -5.47
N LEU A 134 -5.98 -11.05 -4.53
CA LEU A 134 -5.95 -11.85 -3.30
C LEU A 134 -6.02 -13.35 -3.59
N ALA A 135 -6.94 -13.77 -4.47
CA ALA A 135 -7.08 -15.17 -4.86
C ALA A 135 -5.82 -15.69 -5.54
N GLU A 136 -5.21 -14.91 -6.43
CA GLU A 136 -3.96 -15.27 -7.09
C GLU A 136 -2.80 -15.43 -6.09
N ILE A 137 -2.65 -14.48 -5.17
CA ILE A 137 -1.63 -14.55 -4.11
C ILE A 137 -1.84 -15.79 -3.24
N GLN A 138 -3.06 -15.99 -2.74
CA GLN A 138 -3.40 -17.12 -1.88
C GLN A 138 -3.05 -18.44 -2.56
N GLN A 139 -3.48 -18.64 -3.80
CA GLN A 139 -3.20 -19.88 -4.56
C GLN A 139 -1.71 -20.07 -4.78
N THR A 140 -1.01 -19.03 -5.21
CA THR A 140 0.44 -19.08 -5.49
C THR A 140 1.24 -19.42 -4.23
N LEU A 141 0.91 -18.79 -3.10
CA LEU A 141 1.59 -19.06 -1.84
C LEU A 141 1.32 -20.49 -1.33
N VAL A 142 0.09 -20.99 -1.48
CA VAL A 142 -0.26 -22.38 -1.11
C VAL A 142 0.51 -23.38 -1.99
N LEU A 143 0.48 -23.20 -3.30
CA LEU A 143 1.19 -24.08 -4.26
C LEU A 143 2.69 -24.14 -3.98
N ASN A 144 3.29 -23.04 -3.55
CA ASN A 144 4.71 -22.93 -3.24
C ASN A 144 5.05 -23.24 -1.78
N ARG A 145 4.10 -23.65 -0.94
CA ARG A 145 4.27 -23.90 0.50
C ARG A 145 4.82 -22.69 1.27
N LEU A 146 4.44 -21.49 0.84
CA LEU A 146 4.86 -20.21 1.43
C LEU A 146 3.77 -19.57 2.28
N ARG A 147 2.50 -20.02 2.14
CA ARG A 147 1.34 -19.35 2.75
C ARG A 147 1.46 -19.17 4.27
N GLY A 148 2.02 -20.14 4.97
CA GLY A 148 2.21 -20.07 6.43
C GLY A 148 3.36 -19.16 6.89
N ARG A 149 4.07 -18.50 5.96
CA ARG A 149 5.21 -17.64 6.29
C ARG A 149 4.83 -16.16 6.41
N VAL A 150 3.70 -15.77 5.84
CA VAL A 150 3.25 -14.35 5.78
C VAL A 150 1.77 -14.26 6.11
N ARG A 151 1.37 -13.14 6.74
CA ARG A 151 -0.03 -12.77 6.86
C ARG A 151 -0.49 -12.05 5.60
N LEU A 152 -1.75 -12.25 5.20
CA LEU A 152 -2.34 -11.54 4.07
C LEU A 152 -3.33 -10.50 4.59
N GLN A 153 -3.13 -9.26 4.18
CA GLN A 153 -4.03 -8.15 4.41
C GLN A 153 -4.64 -7.69 3.08
N ALA A 154 -5.92 -7.34 3.07
CA ALA A 154 -6.61 -6.81 1.90
C ALA A 154 -7.15 -5.41 2.16
N ASP A 155 -6.99 -4.51 1.19
CA ASP A 155 -7.67 -3.22 1.14
C ASP A 155 -8.18 -2.90 -0.28
N GLY A 156 -9.03 -1.89 -0.41
CA GLY A 156 -9.59 -1.48 -1.69
C GLY A 156 -11.11 -1.39 -1.63
N GLN A 157 -11.64 -0.43 -0.84
CA GLN A 157 -13.08 -0.17 -0.72
C GLN A 157 -13.89 -1.29 -0.03
N LEU A 158 -13.32 -1.95 0.96
CA LEU A 158 -14.10 -2.79 1.87
C LEU A 158 -15.10 -1.91 2.63
N LYS A 159 -16.40 -2.11 2.45
CA LYS A 159 -17.45 -1.21 2.95
C LYS A 159 -18.46 -1.91 3.85
N CYS A 160 -18.68 -3.20 3.66
CA CYS A 160 -19.68 -3.96 4.37
C CYS A 160 -19.16 -5.33 4.81
N ALA A 161 -19.93 -6.00 5.67
CA ALA A 161 -19.56 -7.32 6.19
C ALA A 161 -19.35 -8.37 5.08
N ARG A 162 -20.07 -8.26 3.97
CA ARG A 162 -19.92 -9.16 2.81
C ARG A 162 -18.52 -9.04 2.21
N ASP A 163 -18.00 -7.82 2.06
CA ASP A 163 -16.69 -7.60 1.47
C ASP A 163 -15.59 -8.24 2.34
N VAL A 164 -15.72 -8.11 3.66
CA VAL A 164 -14.82 -8.77 4.62
C VAL A 164 -14.92 -10.29 4.53
N LEU A 165 -16.14 -10.82 4.47
CA LEU A 165 -16.38 -12.27 4.42
C LEU A 165 -15.80 -12.87 3.13
N VAL A 166 -16.01 -12.22 1.99
CA VAL A 166 -15.45 -12.65 0.70
C VAL A 166 -13.93 -12.61 0.75
N SER A 167 -13.33 -11.54 1.25
CA SER A 167 -11.88 -11.43 1.40
C SER A 167 -11.32 -12.51 2.34
N ALA A 168 -12.02 -12.83 3.44
CA ALA A 168 -11.62 -13.91 4.34
C ALA A 168 -11.64 -15.28 3.65
N LEU A 169 -12.68 -15.58 2.90
CA LEU A 169 -12.81 -16.82 2.14
C LEU A 169 -11.71 -16.95 1.06
N LEU A 170 -11.22 -15.83 0.52
CA LEU A 170 -10.12 -15.77 -0.43
C LEU A 170 -8.74 -15.79 0.22
N GLY A 171 -8.66 -15.78 1.55
CA GLY A 171 -7.42 -15.98 2.29
C GLY A 171 -6.87 -14.77 3.05
N ALA A 172 -7.58 -13.65 3.09
CA ALA A 172 -7.17 -12.51 3.91
C ALA A 172 -7.38 -12.78 5.41
N GLU A 173 -6.44 -12.36 6.21
CA GLU A 173 -6.45 -12.46 7.68
C GLU A 173 -6.62 -11.08 8.33
N GLU A 174 -6.28 -10.02 7.60
CA GLU A 174 -6.39 -8.63 8.05
C GLU A 174 -7.09 -7.78 6.98
N TYR A 175 -7.75 -6.71 7.39
CA TYR A 175 -8.59 -5.88 6.52
C TYR A 175 -8.32 -4.41 6.72
N GLY A 176 -8.07 -3.67 5.63
CA GLY A 176 -7.86 -2.24 5.64
C GLY A 176 -9.11 -1.45 5.27
N PHE A 177 -9.53 -0.53 6.12
CA PHE A 177 -10.68 0.34 5.90
C PHE A 177 -10.24 1.80 5.81
N GLY A 178 -10.61 2.48 4.74
CA GLY A 178 -10.39 3.91 4.58
C GLY A 178 -11.71 4.68 4.49
N THR A 179 -12.34 4.63 3.32
CA THR A 179 -13.57 5.38 3.02
C THR A 179 -14.72 5.04 3.96
N ALA A 180 -14.91 3.77 4.31
CA ALA A 180 -15.99 3.35 5.21
C ALA A 180 -15.85 4.00 6.59
N ALA A 181 -14.64 4.02 7.15
CA ALA A 181 -14.36 4.66 8.43
C ALA A 181 -14.59 6.18 8.36
N LEU A 182 -14.13 6.84 7.29
CA LEU A 182 -14.35 8.28 7.09
C LEU A 182 -15.85 8.62 7.01
N VAL A 183 -16.63 7.83 6.28
CA VAL A 183 -18.08 8.03 6.16
C VAL A 183 -18.76 7.82 7.51
N ALA A 184 -18.37 6.81 8.28
CA ALA A 184 -18.90 6.57 9.61
C ALA A 184 -18.62 7.72 10.59
N LEU A 185 -17.50 8.43 10.40
CA LEU A 185 -17.16 9.65 11.15
C LEU A 185 -17.84 10.92 10.62
N GLY A 186 -18.73 10.81 9.63
CA GLY A 186 -19.47 11.95 9.07
C GLY A 186 -18.71 12.72 7.97
N CYS A 187 -17.66 12.18 7.40
CA CYS A 187 -16.95 12.79 6.30
C CYS A 187 -17.87 12.99 5.07
N ARG A 188 -17.92 14.23 4.56
CA ARG A 188 -18.72 14.60 3.39
C ARG A 188 -18.07 14.27 2.04
N MET A 189 -16.87 13.70 2.05
CA MET A 189 -16.14 13.27 0.86
C MET A 189 -15.88 14.39 -0.17
N LEU A 190 -15.72 15.63 0.28
CA LEU A 190 -15.46 16.80 -0.58
C LEU A 190 -14.08 16.79 -1.24
N ARG A 191 -13.18 15.93 -0.77
CA ARG A 191 -11.81 15.78 -1.28
C ARG A 191 -10.97 17.07 -1.21
N LYS A 192 -11.30 17.97 -0.28
CA LYS A 192 -10.58 19.23 -0.01
C LYS A 192 -9.76 19.18 1.28
N CYS A 193 -9.36 18.00 1.74
CA CYS A 193 -8.63 17.85 3.01
C CYS A 193 -7.33 18.66 3.04
N HIS A 194 -6.67 18.81 1.89
CA HIS A 194 -5.42 19.56 1.75
C HIS A 194 -5.55 21.07 1.97
N THR A 195 -6.75 21.62 1.94
CA THR A 195 -6.98 23.05 2.20
C THR A 195 -7.27 23.34 3.68
N ASN A 196 -7.51 22.30 4.47
CA ASN A 196 -7.93 22.40 5.88
C ASN A 196 -9.15 23.31 6.11
N THR A 197 -10.03 23.43 5.10
CA THR A 197 -11.24 24.27 5.11
C THR A 197 -12.53 23.45 5.01
N CYS A 198 -12.44 22.14 5.22
CA CYS A 198 -13.60 21.26 5.21
C CYS A 198 -14.47 21.53 6.45
N PRO A 199 -15.81 21.75 6.27
CA PRO A 199 -16.72 22.02 7.38
C PRO A 199 -16.91 20.83 8.31
#